data_c02846c4e9486621eaf3aaf2487f5db7
#
_entry.id   c02846c4e9486621eaf3aaf2487f5db7
#
_cell.length_a   1.000
_cell.length_b   1.000
_cell.length_c   1.000
_cell.angle_alpha   90.00
_cell.angle_beta   90.00
_cell.angle_gamma   90.00
#
_symmetry.space_group_name_H-M   'P 1'
#
loop_
_entity.id
_entity.type
_entity.pdbx_description
1 polymer ?
#
loop_
_entity_poly.entity_id
_entity_poly.type
_entity_poly.pdbx_seq_one_letter_code
_entity_poly.pdbx_strand_id
1 'polypeptide(L)'
;MTVNGAFPVDRAEDAQARRRFPPVWRLLLPYWRTREGVFSLILLMLVIGSSWATTYVMLWNNNWTGMFYDAIGASRFKVLPELLVRFLLVAMAGAAVHITGGVLQEIVQIRWRRWLTTWLTEKWLARNNYYRIERDRELENVDQRIAEDVKLFVNDTLLLGLGLLSVPVSVVSFSVVLWRMGGPFQMHVGGSSYVLHGYLVFAAFAYTSVIFVATHYLGRRLITLTARQHRLEGDFRVLMVGVREFAEQIAFFQGQTSEHGRLQASFRFVVSNLYATLWVRTRVSFFNNIVGQLSSAIPIIPTLLMLPQLMSGGLTLGGLMKSNSAFNSVTGSLAFFWQAYPGFTSWRAEANRLREFLHVSEHDPRQDIALHESRTGAVAASGLVLRDASGDTLSRVPDFVLLAGRRCLVRGRSGCGKSTLLRALAGLWPYGEGTIVRPAAGTFFLPQRSYIPPGSLKAAVTYPRDASAYPDSECEALLHACGLSAYAPLLHVEDRWSTRLSGGEQQRVAFARVLLAQPSTVFLDECTSALDSQSEKELYGLLIERLPQATVVSVAHRKELLAFHDTTLDFPAPAAPEARQDAADETEGAHAGGRASVGTQLC
;
A
#
# COMPACT_ATOMS: atom_id res chain seq x y z
N MET A 1 -10.33 -33.47 21.29
CA MET A 1 -9.57 -33.77 20.06
C MET A 1 -8.79 -32.54 19.66
N THR A 2 -7.52 -32.55 20.00
CA THR A 2 -6.54 -31.51 19.72
C THR A 2 -5.98 -31.72 18.32
N VAL A 3 -6.36 -30.85 17.38
CA VAL A 3 -5.72 -30.80 16.06
C VAL A 3 -4.64 -29.72 16.12
N ASN A 4 -3.42 -30.14 16.41
CA ASN A 4 -2.19 -29.38 16.19
C ASN A 4 -1.85 -29.49 14.68
N GLY A 5 -2.35 -28.57 13.89
CA GLY A 5 -1.90 -28.27 12.53
C GLY A 5 -1.19 -26.92 12.56
N ALA A 6 0.08 -26.91 12.90
CA ALA A 6 0.91 -25.72 12.72
C ALA A 6 1.13 -25.51 11.22
N PHE A 7 0.47 -24.50 10.66
CA PHE A 7 0.74 -24.03 9.30
C PHE A 7 2.14 -23.40 9.23
N PRO A 8 2.91 -23.59 8.15
CA PRO A 8 4.29 -23.11 8.02
C PRO A 8 4.38 -21.59 7.73
N VAL A 9 3.65 -20.76 8.48
CA VAL A 9 3.66 -19.30 8.32
C VAL A 9 4.88 -18.65 8.97
N ASP A 10 5.46 -19.28 10.00
CA ASP A 10 6.55 -18.66 10.78
C ASP A 10 7.91 -18.56 10.05
N ARG A 11 8.18 -19.38 9.05
CA ARG A 11 9.49 -19.34 8.34
C ARG A 11 9.61 -18.22 7.32
N ALA A 12 8.50 -17.77 6.74
CA ALA A 12 8.51 -16.67 5.77
C ALA A 12 8.62 -15.29 6.46
N GLU A 13 7.99 -15.13 7.63
CA GLU A 13 8.11 -13.90 8.44
C GLU A 13 9.52 -13.72 9.02
N ASP A 14 10.19 -14.80 9.44
CA ASP A 14 11.58 -14.74 9.92
C ASP A 14 12.60 -14.47 8.79
N ALA A 15 12.33 -14.88 7.56
CA ALA A 15 13.17 -14.56 6.40
C ALA A 15 13.02 -13.09 5.97
N GLN A 16 11.80 -12.52 6.09
CA GLN A 16 11.57 -11.09 5.86
C GLN A 16 12.22 -10.20 6.94
N ALA A 17 12.28 -10.66 8.19
CA ALA A 17 12.91 -9.91 9.28
C ALA A 17 14.42 -9.69 9.09
N ARG A 18 15.09 -10.47 8.24
CA ARG A 18 16.55 -10.35 7.97
C ARG A 18 16.90 -9.43 6.80
N ARG A 19 15.93 -8.96 6.00
CA ARG A 19 16.18 -7.96 4.96
C ARG A 19 16.40 -6.60 5.63
N ARG A 20 17.59 -6.02 5.50
CA ARG A 20 17.87 -4.65 5.98
C ARG A 20 17.17 -3.64 5.07
N PHE A 21 15.89 -3.37 5.35
CA PHE A 21 15.17 -2.31 4.65
C PHE A 21 15.84 -0.95 4.84
N PRO A 22 15.73 -0.05 3.86
CA PRO A 22 16.24 1.31 4.01
C PRO A 22 15.60 1.98 5.22
N PRO A 23 16.32 2.84 5.94
CA PRO A 23 15.80 3.50 7.13
C PRO A 23 14.62 4.42 6.79
N VAL A 24 13.69 4.61 7.73
CA VAL A 24 12.45 5.39 7.53
C VAL A 24 12.72 6.83 7.09
N TRP A 25 13.85 7.44 7.48
CA TRP A 25 14.18 8.80 7.04
C TRP A 25 14.36 8.95 5.52
N ARG A 26 14.61 7.85 4.78
CA ARG A 26 14.63 7.88 3.31
C ARG A 26 13.24 8.11 2.69
N LEU A 27 12.16 7.86 3.44
CA LEU A 27 10.80 8.23 3.06
C LEU A 27 10.43 9.64 3.56
N LEU A 28 10.94 10.02 4.75
CA LEU A 28 10.58 11.28 5.39
C LEU A 28 11.35 12.48 4.82
N LEU A 29 12.69 12.39 4.73
CA LEU A 29 13.54 13.55 4.46
C LEU A 29 13.51 14.08 3.02
N PRO A 30 13.37 13.28 1.94
CA PRO A 30 13.49 13.81 0.58
C PRO A 30 12.51 14.92 0.27
N TYR A 31 11.26 14.82 0.75
CA TYR A 31 10.25 15.87 0.57
C TYR A 31 10.71 17.23 1.10
N TRP A 32 11.20 17.27 2.33
CA TRP A 32 11.57 18.52 3.03
C TRP A 32 12.78 19.23 2.42
N ARG A 33 13.54 18.55 1.56
CA ARG A 33 14.66 19.12 0.80
C ARG A 33 14.24 19.73 -0.54
N THR A 34 13.00 19.53 -0.97
CA THR A 34 12.46 20.13 -2.19
C THR A 34 12.02 21.58 -1.95
N ARG A 35 11.92 22.38 -3.03
CA ARG A 35 11.38 23.75 -2.93
C ARG A 35 9.97 23.79 -2.34
N GLU A 36 9.12 22.84 -2.70
CA GLU A 36 7.78 22.69 -2.13
C GLU A 36 7.83 22.29 -0.66
N GLY A 37 8.77 21.46 -0.26
CA GLY A 37 8.97 21.01 1.11
C GLY A 37 9.41 22.13 2.04
N VAL A 38 10.27 23.03 1.58
CA VAL A 38 10.69 24.22 2.37
C VAL A 38 9.48 25.10 2.72
N PHE A 39 8.57 25.34 1.76
CA PHE A 39 7.33 26.06 2.04
C PHE A 39 6.44 25.29 3.04
N SER A 40 6.31 23.98 2.86
CA SER A 40 5.54 23.12 3.78
C SER A 40 6.18 23.06 5.18
N LEU A 41 7.49 23.24 5.30
CA LEU A 41 8.18 23.36 6.60
C LEU A 41 7.75 24.63 7.34
N ILE A 42 7.61 25.76 6.64
CA ILE A 42 7.08 26.99 7.23
C ILE A 42 5.65 26.77 7.74
N LEU A 43 4.81 26.12 6.95
CA LEU A 43 3.44 25.78 7.37
C LEU A 43 3.45 24.85 8.60
N LEU A 44 4.33 23.84 8.63
CA LEU A 44 4.47 22.93 9.76
C LEU A 44 4.91 23.69 11.04
N MET A 45 5.84 24.65 10.93
CA MET A 45 6.22 25.49 12.07
C MET A 45 5.03 26.34 12.58
N LEU A 46 4.18 26.85 11.68
CA LEU A 46 2.95 27.53 12.07
C LEU A 46 1.95 26.58 12.75
N VAL A 47 1.83 25.33 12.31
CA VAL A 47 1.01 24.30 12.95
C VAL A 47 1.52 23.99 14.36
N ILE A 48 2.84 23.83 14.54
CA ILE A 48 3.44 23.63 15.86
C ILE A 48 3.17 24.85 16.74
N GLY A 49 3.36 26.06 16.21
CA GLY A 49 3.05 27.31 16.92
C GLY A 49 1.58 27.41 17.34
N SER A 50 0.63 27.01 16.46
CA SER A 50 -0.80 26.99 16.80
C SER A 50 -1.12 25.94 17.88
N SER A 51 -0.45 24.81 17.90
CA SER A 51 -0.60 23.78 18.94
C SER A 51 -0.12 24.30 20.31
N TRP A 52 1.00 25.02 20.35
CA TRP A 52 1.48 25.65 21.57
C TRP A 52 0.59 26.82 22.02
N ALA A 53 0.09 27.61 21.08
CA ALA A 53 -0.89 28.65 21.37
C ALA A 53 -2.19 28.06 21.97
N THR A 54 -2.65 26.92 21.48
CA THR A 54 -3.77 26.17 22.06
C THR A 54 -3.49 25.78 23.52
N THR A 55 -2.28 25.27 23.81
CA THR A 55 -1.87 24.98 25.21
C THR A 55 -1.88 26.23 26.07
N TYR A 56 -1.42 27.37 25.54
CA TYR A 56 -1.48 28.65 26.25
C TYR A 56 -2.94 29.09 26.55
N VAL A 57 -3.83 28.97 25.59
CA VAL A 57 -5.28 29.23 25.78
C VAL A 57 -5.85 28.33 26.87
N MET A 58 -5.47 27.05 26.91
CA MET A 58 -5.89 26.13 27.97
C MET A 58 -5.39 26.55 29.35
N LEU A 59 -4.14 27.04 29.47
CA LEU A 59 -3.58 27.57 30.72
C LEU A 59 -4.31 28.85 31.16
N TRP A 60 -4.62 29.72 30.22
CA TRP A 60 -5.41 30.92 30.51
C TRP A 60 -6.82 30.54 31.00
N ASN A 61 -7.48 29.59 30.32
CA ASN A 61 -8.81 29.08 30.74
C ASN A 61 -8.76 28.45 32.15
N ASN A 62 -7.69 27.72 32.47
CA ASN A 62 -7.47 27.19 33.81
C ASN A 62 -7.36 28.30 34.85
N ASN A 63 -6.67 29.40 34.57
CA ASN A 63 -6.60 30.56 35.46
C ASN A 63 -7.96 31.26 35.59
N TRP A 64 -8.68 31.44 34.47
CA TRP A 64 -10.00 32.01 34.44
C TRP A 64 -10.99 31.21 35.28
N THR A 65 -10.96 29.86 35.17
CA THR A 65 -11.77 28.96 36.00
C THR A 65 -11.58 29.27 37.50
N GLY A 66 -10.33 29.42 37.94
CA GLY A 66 -10.05 29.81 39.33
C GLY A 66 -10.70 31.15 39.70
N MET A 67 -10.50 32.21 38.92
CA MET A 67 -11.04 33.54 39.17
C MET A 67 -12.58 33.53 39.17
N PHE A 68 -13.21 32.78 38.28
CA PHE A 68 -14.66 32.67 38.17
C PHE A 68 -15.28 32.03 39.42
N TYR A 69 -14.73 30.90 39.87
CA TYR A 69 -15.25 30.24 41.09
C TYR A 69 -14.90 31.00 42.39
N ASP A 70 -13.80 31.74 42.43
CA ASP A 70 -13.48 32.63 43.56
C ASP A 70 -14.44 33.82 43.64
N ALA A 71 -14.85 34.39 42.50
CA ALA A 71 -15.83 35.44 42.45
C ALA A 71 -17.23 34.96 42.96
N ILE A 72 -17.62 33.74 42.63
CA ILE A 72 -18.86 33.11 43.14
C ILE A 72 -18.72 32.83 44.62
N GLY A 73 -17.64 32.19 45.08
CA GLY A 73 -17.43 31.84 46.49
C GLY A 73 -17.34 33.07 47.39
N ALA A 74 -16.82 34.18 46.89
CA ALA A 74 -16.76 35.46 47.60
C ALA A 74 -18.02 36.35 47.39
N SER A 75 -19.07 35.84 46.71
CA SER A 75 -20.31 36.58 46.38
C SER A 75 -20.07 37.89 45.60
N ARG A 76 -19.00 37.96 44.79
CA ARG A 76 -18.63 39.16 44.01
C ARG A 76 -19.31 39.15 42.63
N PHE A 77 -20.63 39.11 42.59
CA PHE A 77 -21.44 38.95 41.37
C PHE A 77 -21.25 40.07 40.34
N LYS A 78 -20.83 41.27 40.76
CA LYS A 78 -20.59 42.40 39.85
C LYS A 78 -19.43 42.17 38.87
N VAL A 79 -18.49 41.27 39.16
CA VAL A 79 -17.32 40.95 38.32
C VAL A 79 -17.61 39.85 37.28
N LEU A 80 -18.69 39.06 37.50
CA LEU A 80 -19.00 37.92 36.64
C LEU A 80 -19.26 38.28 35.17
N PRO A 81 -20.00 39.36 34.82
CA PRO A 81 -20.21 39.72 33.41
C PRO A 81 -18.93 40.03 32.68
N GLU A 82 -17.98 40.73 33.33
CA GLU A 82 -16.66 41.01 32.75
C GLU A 82 -15.85 39.73 32.53
N LEU A 83 -15.82 38.82 33.48
CA LEU A 83 -15.16 37.53 33.34
C LEU A 83 -15.78 36.69 32.20
N LEU A 84 -17.12 36.71 32.04
CA LEU A 84 -17.79 36.01 30.94
C LEU A 84 -17.43 36.58 29.57
N VAL A 85 -17.38 37.92 29.44
CA VAL A 85 -16.95 38.56 28.17
C VAL A 85 -15.50 38.21 27.84
N ARG A 86 -14.60 38.28 28.83
CA ARG A 86 -13.18 37.89 28.63
C ARG A 86 -13.07 36.43 28.23
N PHE A 87 -13.85 35.53 28.85
CA PHE A 87 -13.90 34.12 28.48
C PHE A 87 -14.31 33.92 27.02
N LEU A 88 -15.42 34.57 26.62
CA LEU A 88 -15.94 34.46 25.26
C LEU A 88 -14.90 34.91 24.21
N LEU A 89 -14.23 36.04 24.45
CA LEU A 89 -13.21 36.56 23.55
C LEU A 89 -12.04 35.60 23.40
N VAL A 90 -11.52 35.03 24.50
CA VAL A 90 -10.41 34.10 24.46
C VAL A 90 -10.83 32.75 23.91
N ALA A 91 -12.04 32.29 24.19
CA ALA A 91 -12.58 31.05 23.62
C ALA A 91 -12.71 31.17 22.09
N MET A 92 -13.22 32.32 21.58
CA MET A 92 -13.30 32.57 20.14
C MET A 92 -11.89 32.66 19.50
N ALA A 93 -10.95 33.36 20.13
CA ALA A 93 -9.58 33.42 19.64
C ALA A 93 -8.90 32.04 19.65
N GLY A 94 -9.12 31.27 20.72
CA GLY A 94 -8.62 29.89 20.82
C GLY A 94 -9.19 28.96 19.76
N ALA A 95 -10.50 29.07 19.50
CA ALA A 95 -11.17 28.32 18.43
C ALA A 95 -10.60 28.71 17.04
N ALA A 96 -10.40 30.00 16.78
CA ALA A 96 -9.79 30.46 15.54
C ALA A 96 -8.36 29.91 15.34
N VAL A 97 -7.54 29.94 16.39
CA VAL A 97 -6.17 29.37 16.35
C VAL A 97 -6.22 27.85 16.08
N HIS A 98 -7.11 27.13 16.77
CA HIS A 98 -7.24 25.69 16.61
C HIS A 98 -7.70 25.31 15.20
N ILE A 99 -8.75 25.98 14.68
CA ILE A 99 -9.26 25.73 13.31
C ILE A 99 -8.19 26.07 12.27
N THR A 100 -7.52 27.22 12.41
CA THR A 100 -6.45 27.61 11.49
C THR A 100 -5.31 26.60 11.51
N GLY A 101 -4.89 26.14 12.69
CA GLY A 101 -3.88 25.08 12.84
C GLY A 101 -4.28 23.78 12.14
N GLY A 102 -5.54 23.36 12.28
CA GLY A 102 -6.09 22.18 11.59
C GLY A 102 -6.07 22.32 10.08
N VAL A 103 -6.52 23.46 9.55
CA VAL A 103 -6.48 23.72 8.09
C VAL A 103 -5.05 23.72 7.54
N LEU A 104 -4.11 24.36 8.26
CA LEU A 104 -2.69 24.36 7.87
C LEU A 104 -2.11 22.94 7.88
N GLN A 105 -2.46 22.13 8.87
CA GLN A 105 -2.05 20.72 8.95
C GLN A 105 -2.56 19.91 7.74
N GLU A 106 -3.83 20.06 7.38
CA GLU A 106 -4.41 19.40 6.20
C GLU A 106 -3.72 19.82 4.90
N ILE A 107 -3.39 21.11 4.75
CA ILE A 107 -2.63 21.60 3.58
C ILE A 107 -1.25 20.93 3.51
N VAL A 108 -0.52 20.84 4.61
CA VAL A 108 0.78 20.13 4.67
C VAL A 108 0.61 18.67 4.29
N GLN A 109 -0.42 18.00 4.82
CA GLN A 109 -0.74 16.60 4.53
C GLN A 109 -1.01 16.37 3.04
N ILE A 110 -1.84 17.21 2.41
CA ILE A 110 -2.18 17.11 0.98
C ILE A 110 -0.93 17.30 0.12
N ARG A 111 -0.12 18.33 0.40
CA ARG A 111 1.10 18.63 -0.37
C ARG A 111 2.13 17.51 -0.25
N TRP A 112 2.38 17.03 0.96
CA TRP A 112 3.33 15.93 1.19
C TRP A 112 2.85 14.63 0.56
N ARG A 113 1.56 14.27 0.72
CA ARG A 113 0.96 13.10 0.07
C ARG A 113 1.10 13.19 -1.45
N ARG A 114 0.77 14.35 -2.07
CA ARG A 114 0.90 14.55 -3.52
C ARG A 114 2.32 14.23 -3.98
N TRP A 115 3.31 14.83 -3.33
CA TRP A 115 4.71 14.64 -3.68
C TRP A 115 5.14 13.17 -3.52
N LEU A 116 4.83 12.56 -2.38
CA LEU A 116 5.25 11.18 -2.09
C LEU A 116 4.60 10.19 -3.04
N THR A 117 3.31 10.37 -3.37
CA THR A 117 2.61 9.54 -4.35
C THR A 117 3.26 9.66 -5.73
N THR A 118 3.52 10.88 -6.22
CA THR A 118 4.18 11.11 -7.51
C THR A 118 5.56 10.46 -7.54
N TRP A 119 6.37 10.68 -6.52
CA TRP A 119 7.73 10.14 -6.43
C TRP A 119 7.76 8.61 -6.41
N LEU A 120 6.86 7.94 -5.68
CA LEU A 120 6.78 6.48 -5.67
C LEU A 120 6.22 5.93 -6.98
N THR A 121 5.25 6.61 -7.61
CA THR A 121 4.73 6.23 -8.94
C THR A 121 5.81 6.32 -10.01
N GLU A 122 6.63 7.36 -10.01
CA GLU A 122 7.78 7.47 -10.91
C GLU A 122 8.77 6.32 -10.72
N LYS A 123 9.09 5.97 -9.46
CA LYS A 123 9.96 4.81 -9.17
C LYS A 123 9.35 3.48 -9.60
N TRP A 124 8.04 3.33 -9.46
CA TRP A 124 7.32 2.12 -9.87
C TRP A 124 7.36 1.93 -11.38
N LEU A 125 7.14 3.00 -12.14
CA LEU A 125 7.15 2.96 -13.60
C LEU A 125 8.56 2.95 -14.21
N ALA A 126 9.56 3.46 -13.48
CA ALA A 126 10.94 3.51 -13.95
C ALA A 126 11.50 2.11 -14.21
N ARG A 127 12.31 1.99 -15.28
CA ARG A 127 13.03 0.74 -15.63
C ARG A 127 12.16 -0.52 -15.69
N ASN A 128 10.87 -0.37 -16.01
CA ASN A 128 9.89 -1.46 -16.03
C ASN A 128 9.74 -2.20 -14.68
N ASN A 129 9.96 -1.51 -13.54
CA ASN A 129 9.82 -2.10 -12.21
C ASN A 129 8.41 -2.69 -11.99
N TYR A 130 7.36 -2.03 -12.50
CA TYR A 130 5.98 -2.53 -12.42
C TYR A 130 5.83 -3.93 -13.00
N TYR A 131 6.50 -4.21 -14.13
CA TYR A 131 6.49 -5.52 -14.77
C TYR A 131 7.35 -6.54 -14.02
N ARG A 132 8.56 -6.14 -13.59
CA ARG A 132 9.48 -6.99 -12.85
C ARG A 132 8.87 -7.48 -11.53
N ILE A 133 8.33 -6.55 -10.75
CA ILE A 133 7.71 -6.84 -9.44
C ILE A 133 6.56 -7.83 -9.60
N GLU A 134 5.71 -7.66 -10.62
CA GLU A 134 4.57 -8.54 -10.89
C GLU A 134 5.04 -9.91 -11.40
N ARG A 135 6.00 -9.95 -12.33
CA ARG A 135 6.57 -11.19 -12.89
C ARG A 135 7.18 -12.07 -11.80
N ASP A 136 7.98 -11.46 -10.90
CA ASP A 136 8.76 -12.18 -9.89
C ASP A 136 8.00 -12.33 -8.57
N ARG A 137 6.79 -11.76 -8.50
CA ARG A 137 5.96 -11.71 -7.27
C ARG A 137 6.73 -11.23 -6.06
N GLU A 138 7.61 -10.24 -6.27
CA GLU A 138 8.46 -9.69 -5.21
C GLU A 138 7.66 -8.94 -4.16
N LEU A 139 6.55 -8.33 -4.56
CA LEU A 139 5.65 -7.55 -3.71
C LEU A 139 4.20 -7.82 -4.07
N GLU A 140 3.36 -7.86 -3.05
CA GLU A 140 1.90 -7.92 -3.20
C GLU A 140 1.28 -6.52 -3.14
N ASN A 141 0.22 -6.29 -3.92
CA ASN A 141 -0.66 -5.11 -3.86
C ASN A 141 0.10 -3.77 -3.91
N VAL A 142 0.96 -3.57 -4.90
CA VAL A 142 1.75 -2.32 -5.05
C VAL A 142 0.84 -1.10 -5.25
N ASP A 143 -0.27 -1.26 -5.94
CA ASP A 143 -1.32 -0.27 -6.15
C ASP A 143 -1.89 0.24 -4.81
N GLN A 144 -2.20 -0.66 -3.89
CA GLN A 144 -2.66 -0.33 -2.55
C GLN A 144 -1.58 0.39 -1.73
N ARG A 145 -0.31 -0.05 -1.85
CA ARG A 145 0.81 0.62 -1.16
C ARG A 145 0.95 2.09 -1.58
N ILE A 146 0.81 2.38 -2.87
CA ILE A 146 0.93 3.76 -3.38
C ILE A 146 -0.34 4.57 -3.09
N ALA A 147 -1.54 3.99 -3.23
CA ALA A 147 -2.80 4.72 -3.08
C ALA A 147 -3.22 4.92 -1.62
N GLU A 148 -3.11 3.88 -0.77
CA GLU A 148 -3.63 3.86 0.59
C GLU A 148 -2.53 4.03 1.64
N ASP A 149 -1.44 3.22 1.58
CA ASP A 149 -0.40 3.28 2.61
C ASP A 149 0.31 4.62 2.66
N VAL A 150 0.52 5.28 1.51
CA VAL A 150 1.09 6.65 1.46
C VAL A 150 0.17 7.64 2.19
N LYS A 151 -1.14 7.54 2.00
CA LYS A 151 -2.13 8.40 2.67
C LYS A 151 -2.07 8.23 4.18
N LEU A 152 -2.09 6.97 4.65
CA LEU A 152 -2.08 6.64 6.06
C LEU A 152 -0.75 7.02 6.70
N PHE A 153 0.37 6.69 6.06
CA PHE A 153 1.72 7.02 6.53
C PHE A 153 1.93 8.52 6.75
N VAL A 154 1.49 9.36 5.80
CA VAL A 154 1.61 10.83 5.92
C VAL A 154 0.71 11.34 7.05
N ASN A 155 -0.56 10.87 7.12
CA ASN A 155 -1.50 11.24 8.17
C ASN A 155 -0.94 10.89 9.56
N ASP A 156 -0.53 9.64 9.75
CA ASP A 156 -0.11 9.14 11.05
C ASP A 156 1.25 9.72 11.46
N THR A 157 2.15 10.00 10.50
CA THR A 157 3.40 10.71 10.78
C THR A 157 3.15 12.11 11.33
N LEU A 158 2.21 12.86 10.73
CA LEU A 158 1.86 14.21 11.22
C LEU A 158 1.14 14.13 12.57
N LEU A 159 0.18 13.23 12.72
CA LEU A 159 -0.58 13.05 13.96
C LEU A 159 0.33 12.67 15.14
N LEU A 160 1.15 11.66 14.96
CA LEU A 160 2.08 11.17 15.99
C LEU A 160 3.20 12.20 16.26
N GLY A 161 3.75 12.80 15.21
CA GLY A 161 4.81 13.80 15.34
C GLY A 161 4.35 15.06 16.05
N LEU A 162 3.20 15.62 15.69
CA LEU A 162 2.63 16.79 16.35
C LEU A 162 2.22 16.47 17.80
N GLY A 163 1.65 15.29 18.05
CA GLY A 163 1.34 14.83 19.40
C GLY A 163 2.60 14.72 20.26
N LEU A 164 3.68 14.14 19.73
CA LEU A 164 4.96 14.01 20.43
C LEU A 164 5.58 15.35 20.79
N LEU A 165 5.33 16.40 20.00
CA LEU A 165 5.82 17.76 20.25
C LEU A 165 4.92 18.57 21.19
N SER A 166 3.60 18.39 21.15
CA SER A 166 2.64 19.18 21.92
C SER A 166 2.40 18.62 23.32
N VAL A 167 2.35 17.29 23.48
CA VAL A 167 2.05 16.64 24.76
C VAL A 167 3.05 16.96 25.85
N PRO A 168 4.37 16.92 25.64
CA PRO A 168 5.34 17.29 26.67
C PRO A 168 5.18 18.76 27.15
N VAL A 169 4.89 19.67 26.20
CA VAL A 169 4.67 21.10 26.55
C VAL A 169 3.44 21.23 27.46
N SER A 170 2.35 20.55 27.14
CA SER A 170 1.12 20.54 27.95
C SER A 170 1.38 19.91 29.34
N VAL A 171 2.00 18.72 29.37
CA VAL A 171 2.31 18.02 30.62
C VAL A 171 3.17 18.85 31.54
N VAL A 172 4.26 19.44 31.03
CA VAL A 172 5.17 20.28 31.85
C VAL A 172 4.41 21.52 32.35
N SER A 173 3.68 22.23 31.48
CA SER A 173 2.97 23.46 31.81
C SER A 173 1.95 23.24 32.92
N PHE A 174 1.10 22.23 32.81
CA PHE A 174 0.09 21.94 33.82
C PHE A 174 0.66 21.26 35.07
N SER A 175 1.75 20.53 34.97
CA SER A 175 2.48 20.01 36.14
C SER A 175 3.07 21.14 37.00
N VAL A 176 3.57 22.22 36.36
CA VAL A 176 4.02 23.42 37.10
C VAL A 176 2.85 24.08 37.84
N VAL A 177 1.67 24.16 37.21
CA VAL A 177 0.46 24.67 37.89
C VAL A 177 0.10 23.80 39.09
N LEU A 178 0.04 22.48 38.92
CA LEU A 178 -0.26 21.55 40.03
C LEU A 178 0.78 21.60 41.15
N TRP A 179 2.05 21.71 40.79
CA TRP A 179 3.14 21.83 41.77
C TRP A 179 2.97 23.05 42.68
N ARG A 180 2.63 24.22 42.07
CA ARG A 180 2.42 25.47 42.81
C ARG A 180 1.14 25.45 43.64
N MET A 181 0.11 24.77 43.18
CA MET A 181 -1.22 24.73 43.87
C MET A 181 -1.26 23.69 44.98
N GLY A 182 -0.50 22.60 44.90
CA GLY A 182 -0.54 21.46 45.83
C GLY A 182 -0.14 21.81 47.28
N GLY A 183 0.71 22.83 47.47
CA GLY A 183 1.22 23.19 48.79
C GLY A 183 1.96 22.02 49.48
N PRO A 184 2.32 22.15 50.74
CA PRO A 184 2.95 21.08 51.52
C PRO A 184 1.88 20.10 52.07
N PHE A 185 1.98 18.83 51.69
CA PHE A 185 1.16 17.75 52.27
C PHE A 185 1.91 17.09 53.42
N GLN A 186 1.38 17.16 54.63
CA GLN A 186 1.96 16.51 55.78
C GLN A 186 1.43 15.09 55.93
N MET A 187 2.28 14.13 55.81
CA MET A 187 1.95 12.70 56.00
C MET A 187 2.63 12.19 57.26
N HIS A 188 1.87 11.63 58.18
CA HIS A 188 2.38 11.00 59.39
C HIS A 188 2.46 9.50 59.15
N VAL A 189 3.68 8.97 59.05
CA VAL A 189 3.94 7.52 58.90
C VAL A 189 4.95 7.10 59.98
N GLY A 190 4.56 6.15 60.81
CA GLY A 190 5.46 5.57 61.82
C GLY A 190 6.00 6.54 62.88
N GLY A 191 5.24 7.63 63.21
CA GLY A 191 5.68 8.62 64.20
C GLY A 191 6.54 9.79 63.67
N SER A 192 6.91 9.76 62.37
CA SER A 192 7.61 10.83 61.71
C SER A 192 6.68 11.61 60.75
N SER A 193 6.79 12.93 60.74
CA SER A 193 6.07 13.80 59.78
C SER A 193 6.91 14.10 58.55
N TYR A 194 6.42 13.64 57.38
CA TYR A 194 7.04 13.92 56.09
C TYR A 194 6.26 15.02 55.37
N VAL A 195 6.94 15.98 54.81
CA VAL A 195 6.33 17.06 54.01
C VAL A 195 6.57 16.72 52.52
N LEU A 196 5.49 16.38 51.81
CA LEU A 196 5.56 16.09 50.39
C LEU A 196 5.10 17.32 49.58
N HIS A 197 6.03 17.88 48.80
CA HIS A 197 5.72 18.97 47.86
C HIS A 197 5.34 18.39 46.51
N GLY A 198 4.36 18.99 45.81
CA GLY A 198 3.96 18.57 44.47
C GLY A 198 3.21 17.21 44.40
N TYR A 199 2.65 16.75 45.52
CA TYR A 199 1.94 15.46 45.62
C TYR A 199 0.84 15.28 44.59
N LEU A 200 0.21 16.37 44.10
CA LEU A 200 -0.79 16.32 43.05
C LEU A 200 -0.21 15.88 41.70
N VAL A 201 1.03 16.26 41.41
CA VAL A 201 1.71 15.82 40.19
C VAL A 201 1.97 14.33 40.27
N PHE A 202 2.52 13.84 41.37
CA PHE A 202 2.75 12.40 41.57
C PHE A 202 1.45 11.60 41.53
N ALA A 203 0.36 12.14 42.13
CA ALA A 203 -0.97 11.53 42.05
C ALA A 203 -1.50 11.43 40.61
N ALA A 204 -1.30 12.49 39.78
CA ALA A 204 -1.71 12.48 38.38
C ALA A 204 -0.93 11.41 37.56
N PHE A 205 0.37 11.32 37.75
CA PHE A 205 1.20 10.32 37.08
C PHE A 205 0.86 8.89 37.55
N ALA A 206 0.69 8.66 38.86
CA ALA A 206 0.32 7.36 39.42
C ALA A 206 -1.06 6.93 38.91
N TYR A 207 -2.06 7.82 38.95
CA TYR A 207 -3.41 7.58 38.44
C TYR A 207 -3.38 7.20 36.96
N THR A 208 -2.66 7.99 36.14
CA THR A 208 -2.55 7.74 34.72
C THR A 208 -1.85 6.41 34.43
N SER A 209 -0.79 6.08 35.18
CA SER A 209 -0.06 4.81 35.04
C SER A 209 -0.96 3.60 35.35
N VAL A 210 -1.78 3.68 36.39
CA VAL A 210 -2.74 2.62 36.75
C VAL A 210 -3.75 2.42 35.61
N ILE A 211 -4.32 3.51 35.07
CA ILE A 211 -5.25 3.44 33.94
C ILE A 211 -4.58 2.86 32.70
N PHE A 212 -3.34 3.31 32.40
CA PHE A 212 -2.58 2.80 31.28
C PHE A 212 -2.38 1.28 31.36
N VAL A 213 -1.91 0.79 32.52
CA VAL A 213 -1.69 -0.64 32.76
C VAL A 213 -3.00 -1.42 32.62
N ALA A 214 -4.07 -0.94 33.24
CA ALA A 214 -5.38 -1.60 33.16
C ALA A 214 -5.92 -1.64 31.72
N THR A 215 -5.88 -0.50 31.01
CA THR A 215 -6.32 -0.42 29.61
C THR A 215 -5.48 -1.31 28.70
N HIS A 216 -4.17 -1.38 28.93
CA HIS A 216 -3.28 -2.26 28.17
C HIS A 216 -3.66 -3.73 28.35
N TYR A 217 -3.84 -4.19 29.58
CA TYR A 217 -4.23 -5.58 29.84
C TYR A 217 -5.60 -5.94 29.25
N LEU A 218 -6.57 -5.04 29.35
CA LEU A 218 -7.90 -5.23 28.77
C LEU A 218 -7.89 -5.20 27.24
N GLY A 219 -7.07 -4.32 26.65
CA GLY A 219 -7.07 -4.01 25.22
C GLY A 219 -6.07 -4.80 24.37
N ARG A 220 -5.06 -5.48 24.95
CA ARG A 220 -3.99 -6.13 24.19
C ARG A 220 -4.47 -7.11 23.11
N ARG A 221 -5.61 -7.78 23.34
CA ARG A 221 -6.22 -8.67 22.34
C ARG A 221 -6.85 -7.94 21.15
N LEU A 222 -7.19 -6.65 21.32
CA LEU A 222 -7.83 -5.87 20.27
C LEU A 222 -6.91 -5.71 19.04
N ILE A 223 -5.61 -5.55 19.27
CA ILE A 223 -4.60 -5.38 18.20
C ILE A 223 -4.59 -6.61 17.29
N THR A 224 -4.50 -7.82 17.89
CA THR A 224 -4.48 -9.07 17.14
C THR A 224 -5.79 -9.34 16.41
N LEU A 225 -6.94 -9.04 17.06
CA LEU A 225 -8.26 -9.19 16.46
C LEU A 225 -8.48 -8.21 15.30
N THR A 226 -8.01 -6.97 15.41
CA THR A 226 -8.10 -5.97 14.34
C THR A 226 -7.22 -6.36 13.15
N ALA A 227 -6.00 -6.80 13.37
CA ALA A 227 -5.12 -7.31 12.30
C ALA A 227 -5.75 -8.53 11.59
N ARG A 228 -6.35 -9.44 12.37
CA ARG A 228 -7.09 -10.59 11.81
C ARG A 228 -8.32 -10.14 11.01
N GLN A 229 -9.04 -9.10 11.48
CA GLN A 229 -10.20 -8.54 10.76
C GLN A 229 -9.82 -8.04 9.37
N HIS A 230 -8.75 -7.25 9.26
CA HIS A 230 -8.26 -6.74 7.97
C HIS A 230 -7.89 -7.87 7.00
N ARG A 231 -7.26 -8.94 7.50
CA ARG A 231 -6.93 -10.12 6.68
C ARG A 231 -8.20 -10.81 6.17
N LEU A 232 -9.15 -11.12 7.07
CA LEU A 232 -10.39 -11.81 6.70
C LEU A 232 -11.27 -11.00 5.72
N GLU A 233 -11.30 -9.67 5.88
CA GLU A 233 -11.99 -8.78 4.94
C GLU A 233 -11.29 -8.71 3.59
N GLY A 234 -9.95 -8.75 3.59
CA GLY A 234 -9.14 -8.87 2.37
C GLY A 234 -9.45 -10.15 1.61
N ASP A 235 -9.42 -11.29 2.29
CA ASP A 235 -9.74 -12.60 1.70
C ASP A 235 -11.16 -12.64 1.11
N PHE A 236 -12.14 -12.09 1.84
CA PHE A 236 -13.52 -11.99 1.35
C PHE A 236 -13.62 -11.09 0.11
N ARG A 237 -12.91 -9.97 0.09
CA ARG A 237 -12.85 -9.06 -1.07
C ARG A 237 -12.27 -9.76 -2.31
N VAL A 238 -11.19 -10.52 -2.15
CA VAL A 238 -10.58 -11.30 -3.25
C VAL A 238 -11.59 -12.26 -3.86
N LEU A 239 -12.37 -12.98 -3.06
CA LEU A 239 -13.44 -13.84 -3.55
C LEU A 239 -14.51 -13.08 -4.33
N MET A 240 -14.94 -11.90 -3.84
CA MET A 240 -15.92 -11.06 -4.54
C MET A 240 -15.37 -10.52 -5.88
N VAL A 241 -14.10 -10.13 -5.92
CA VAL A 241 -13.44 -9.71 -7.16
C VAL A 241 -13.40 -10.85 -8.16
N GLY A 242 -13.09 -12.08 -7.71
CA GLY A 242 -13.13 -13.26 -8.56
C GLY A 242 -14.50 -13.52 -9.18
N VAL A 243 -15.58 -13.40 -8.41
CA VAL A 243 -16.95 -13.53 -8.95
C VAL A 243 -17.23 -12.47 -10.01
N ARG A 244 -16.76 -11.25 -9.83
CA ARG A 244 -16.94 -10.16 -10.81
C ARG A 244 -16.11 -10.40 -12.08
N GLU A 245 -14.88 -10.86 -11.94
CA GLU A 245 -13.96 -11.09 -13.05
C GLU A 245 -14.42 -12.25 -13.93
N PHE A 246 -14.93 -13.32 -13.31
CA PHE A 246 -15.39 -14.54 -13.99
C PHE A 246 -16.92 -14.64 -14.07
N ALA A 247 -17.63 -13.49 -14.04
CA ALA A 247 -19.09 -13.47 -13.95
C ALA A 247 -19.77 -14.23 -15.10
N GLU A 248 -19.29 -14.08 -16.33
CA GLU A 248 -19.85 -14.76 -17.51
C GLU A 248 -19.63 -16.28 -17.41
N GLN A 249 -18.44 -16.74 -17.05
CA GLN A 249 -18.11 -18.14 -16.90
C GLN A 249 -18.95 -18.79 -15.78
N ILE A 250 -19.07 -18.10 -14.63
CA ILE A 250 -19.91 -18.56 -13.52
C ILE A 250 -21.37 -18.67 -13.96
N ALA A 251 -21.87 -17.72 -14.76
CA ALA A 251 -23.22 -17.74 -15.29
C ALA A 251 -23.44 -18.93 -16.27
N PHE A 252 -22.48 -19.18 -17.17
CA PHE A 252 -22.53 -20.33 -18.07
C PHE A 252 -22.55 -21.67 -17.33
N PHE A 253 -21.76 -21.80 -16.25
CA PHE A 253 -21.74 -23.01 -15.42
C PHE A 253 -22.90 -23.08 -14.42
N GLN A 254 -23.78 -22.07 -14.36
CA GLN A 254 -24.84 -21.97 -13.35
C GLN A 254 -24.31 -22.10 -11.91
N GLY A 255 -23.11 -21.57 -11.66
CA GLY A 255 -22.34 -21.76 -10.44
C GLY A 255 -22.78 -20.91 -9.24
N GLN A 256 -23.91 -20.18 -9.31
CA GLN A 256 -24.35 -19.20 -8.30
C GLN A 256 -24.42 -19.78 -6.89
N THR A 257 -24.97 -21.01 -6.76
CA THR A 257 -25.13 -21.68 -5.46
C THR A 257 -23.76 -22.02 -4.84
N SER A 258 -22.82 -22.48 -5.65
CA SER A 258 -21.47 -22.80 -5.20
C SER A 258 -20.72 -21.56 -4.73
N GLU A 259 -20.75 -20.49 -5.55
CA GLU A 259 -20.09 -19.24 -5.20
C GLU A 259 -20.74 -18.56 -3.98
N HIS A 260 -22.07 -18.60 -3.85
CA HIS A 260 -22.77 -18.13 -2.67
C HIS A 260 -22.33 -18.89 -1.41
N GLY A 261 -22.18 -20.22 -1.50
CA GLY A 261 -21.67 -21.03 -0.39
C GLY A 261 -20.26 -20.65 0.03
N ARG A 262 -19.35 -20.41 -0.92
CA ARG A 262 -17.97 -19.95 -0.67
C ARG A 262 -17.94 -18.58 -0.01
N LEU A 263 -18.71 -17.62 -0.53
CA LEU A 263 -18.80 -16.27 0.03
C LEU A 263 -19.37 -16.30 1.46
N GLN A 264 -20.44 -17.07 1.70
CA GLN A 264 -21.00 -17.22 3.04
C GLN A 264 -20.02 -17.86 4.03
N ALA A 265 -19.28 -18.89 3.61
CA ALA A 265 -18.28 -19.54 4.46
C ALA A 265 -17.18 -18.55 4.86
N SER A 266 -16.64 -17.78 3.91
CA SER A 266 -15.65 -16.74 4.19
C SER A 266 -16.22 -15.64 5.10
N PHE A 267 -17.42 -15.15 4.82
CA PHE A 267 -18.05 -14.09 5.61
C PHE A 267 -18.37 -14.51 7.06
N ARG A 268 -18.65 -15.79 7.31
CA ARG A 268 -18.83 -16.30 8.68
C ARG A 268 -17.58 -16.08 9.54
N PHE A 269 -16.38 -16.22 8.98
CA PHE A 269 -15.13 -15.93 9.72
C PHE A 269 -15.00 -14.44 10.03
N VAL A 270 -15.37 -13.56 9.08
CA VAL A 270 -15.43 -12.11 9.30
C VAL A 270 -16.35 -11.79 10.47
N VAL A 271 -17.59 -12.30 10.43
CA VAL A 271 -18.60 -12.06 11.48
C VAL A 271 -18.16 -12.62 12.83
N SER A 272 -17.61 -13.82 12.87
CA SER A 272 -17.09 -14.43 14.11
C SER A 272 -16.02 -13.55 14.76
N ASN A 273 -15.08 -13.03 13.96
CA ASN A 273 -14.04 -12.15 14.45
C ASN A 273 -14.57 -10.77 14.87
N LEU A 274 -15.62 -10.24 14.20
CA LEU A 274 -16.30 -9.01 14.61
C LEU A 274 -16.93 -9.15 16.00
N TYR A 275 -17.61 -10.26 16.28
CA TYR A 275 -18.15 -10.52 17.60
C TYR A 275 -17.06 -10.63 18.67
N ALA A 276 -15.94 -11.31 18.36
CA ALA A 276 -14.79 -11.38 19.28
C ALA A 276 -14.22 -9.96 19.56
N THR A 277 -14.10 -9.14 18.53
CA THR A 277 -13.64 -7.75 18.63
C THR A 277 -14.62 -6.90 19.43
N LEU A 278 -15.94 -7.06 19.20
CA LEU A 278 -17.01 -6.36 19.92
C LEU A 278 -16.91 -6.61 21.43
N TRP A 279 -16.76 -7.85 21.86
CA TRP A 279 -16.64 -8.19 23.27
C TRP A 279 -15.43 -7.55 23.95
N VAL A 280 -14.27 -7.57 23.29
CA VAL A 280 -13.05 -6.92 23.84
C VAL A 280 -13.23 -5.40 23.85
N ARG A 281 -13.75 -4.80 22.77
CA ARG A 281 -14.02 -3.36 22.68
C ARG A 281 -15.00 -2.91 23.76
N THR A 282 -16.07 -3.67 23.98
CA THR A 282 -17.08 -3.36 25.01
C THR A 282 -16.46 -3.36 26.40
N ARG A 283 -15.60 -4.33 26.74
CA ARG A 283 -14.90 -4.36 28.04
C ARG A 283 -14.00 -3.14 28.22
N VAL A 284 -13.21 -2.79 27.20
CA VAL A 284 -12.33 -1.60 27.24
C VAL A 284 -13.16 -0.32 27.34
N SER A 285 -14.24 -0.20 26.54
CA SER A 285 -15.12 0.96 26.58
C SER A 285 -15.83 1.09 27.91
N PHE A 286 -16.32 -0.01 28.49
CA PHE A 286 -16.95 -0.01 29.80
C PHE A 286 -16.01 0.51 30.88
N PHE A 287 -14.77 -0.02 30.91
CA PHE A 287 -13.73 0.46 31.83
C PHE A 287 -13.43 1.95 31.63
N ASN A 288 -13.18 2.36 30.38
CA ASN A 288 -12.86 3.77 30.06
C ASN A 288 -14.03 4.71 30.39
N ASN A 289 -15.29 4.29 30.17
CA ASN A 289 -16.45 5.08 30.53
C ASN A 289 -16.60 5.23 32.06
N ILE A 290 -16.39 4.16 32.82
CA ILE A 290 -16.41 4.25 34.31
C ILE A 290 -15.33 5.23 34.77
N VAL A 291 -14.09 5.07 34.29
CA VAL A 291 -12.98 5.96 34.61
C VAL A 291 -13.28 7.41 34.19
N GLY A 292 -13.85 7.62 33.01
CA GLY A 292 -14.24 8.92 32.49
C GLY A 292 -15.34 9.56 33.35
N GLN A 293 -16.37 8.83 33.73
CA GLN A 293 -17.46 9.33 34.60
C GLN A 293 -16.94 9.67 36.00
N LEU A 294 -16.10 8.83 36.58
CA LEU A 294 -15.46 9.13 37.88
C LEU A 294 -14.55 10.37 37.82
N SER A 295 -13.91 10.63 36.67
CA SER A 295 -13.04 11.80 36.49
C SER A 295 -13.79 13.08 36.16
N SER A 296 -15.00 12.99 35.56
CA SER A 296 -15.77 14.15 35.08
C SER A 296 -16.81 14.65 36.06
N ALA A 297 -17.45 13.76 36.83
CA ALA A 297 -18.52 14.16 37.76
C ALA A 297 -17.95 14.96 38.95
N ILE A 298 -16.86 14.50 39.55
CA ILE A 298 -16.05 15.23 40.52
C ILE A 298 -14.64 14.69 40.34
N PRO A 299 -13.61 15.52 40.13
CA PRO A 299 -12.22 15.06 40.15
C PRO A 299 -11.88 14.62 41.60
N ILE A 300 -12.33 13.40 41.92
CA ILE A 300 -12.34 12.85 43.28
C ILE A 300 -10.93 12.88 43.88
N ILE A 301 -9.94 12.47 43.12
CA ILE A 301 -8.56 12.35 43.61
C ILE A 301 -7.98 13.70 44.06
N PRO A 302 -7.89 14.74 43.19
CA PRO A 302 -7.37 16.02 43.65
C PRO A 302 -8.26 16.68 44.70
N THR A 303 -9.58 16.52 44.60
CA THR A 303 -10.52 17.06 45.59
C THR A 303 -10.32 16.45 46.98
N LEU A 304 -10.22 15.10 47.10
CA LEU A 304 -9.99 14.42 48.40
C LEU A 304 -8.61 14.79 48.95
N LEU A 305 -7.57 14.87 48.12
CA LEU A 305 -6.23 15.22 48.55
C LEU A 305 -6.10 16.68 49.04
N MET A 306 -6.95 17.59 48.51
CA MET A 306 -6.94 19.02 48.88
C MET A 306 -8.03 19.38 49.89
N LEU A 307 -8.93 18.45 50.25
CA LEU A 307 -10.04 18.68 51.18
C LEU A 307 -9.58 19.23 52.52
N PRO A 308 -8.50 18.72 53.17
CA PRO A 308 -8.01 19.27 54.42
C PRO A 308 -7.58 20.75 54.31
N GLN A 309 -6.97 21.16 53.19
CA GLN A 309 -6.57 22.54 52.95
C GLN A 309 -7.77 23.46 52.70
N LEU A 310 -8.80 22.94 52.01
CA LEU A 310 -10.04 23.67 51.80
C LEU A 310 -10.78 23.89 53.12
N MET A 311 -10.87 22.87 53.98
CA MET A 311 -11.55 22.95 55.29
C MET A 311 -10.79 23.83 56.29
N SER A 312 -9.47 23.92 56.21
CA SER A 312 -8.66 24.82 57.02
C SER A 312 -8.67 26.27 56.54
N GLY A 313 -9.35 26.59 55.43
CA GLY A 313 -9.39 27.91 54.82
C GLY A 313 -8.09 28.29 54.09
N GLY A 314 -7.15 27.35 53.96
CA GLY A 314 -5.87 27.57 53.24
C GLY A 314 -6.01 27.53 51.72
N LEU A 315 -7.17 27.07 51.19
CA LEU A 315 -7.47 26.97 49.77
C LEU A 315 -8.85 27.56 49.48
N THR A 316 -8.95 28.33 48.40
CA THR A 316 -10.23 28.84 47.89
C THR A 316 -10.97 27.83 47.02
N LEU A 317 -12.26 28.03 46.80
CA LEU A 317 -13.06 27.23 45.88
C LEU A 317 -12.48 27.29 44.45
N GLY A 318 -12.08 28.49 44.01
CA GLY A 318 -11.43 28.68 42.71
C GLY A 318 -10.09 27.99 42.61
N GLY A 319 -9.30 27.98 43.70
CA GLY A 319 -8.04 27.23 43.77
C GLY A 319 -8.25 25.72 43.60
N LEU A 320 -9.30 25.16 44.24
CA LEU A 320 -9.68 23.76 44.06
C LEU A 320 -10.07 23.45 42.61
N MET A 321 -10.95 24.26 42.00
CA MET A 321 -11.42 24.07 40.63
C MET A 321 -10.27 24.21 39.61
N LYS A 322 -9.37 25.16 39.84
CA LYS A 322 -8.15 25.32 39.03
C LYS A 322 -7.23 24.11 39.12
N SER A 323 -7.06 23.55 40.31
CA SER A 323 -6.25 22.32 40.51
C SER A 323 -6.89 21.12 39.84
N ASN A 324 -8.22 20.97 39.94
CA ASN A 324 -8.96 19.91 39.26
C ASN A 324 -8.83 20.00 37.74
N SER A 325 -8.94 21.20 37.17
CA SER A 325 -8.78 21.43 35.74
C SER A 325 -7.36 21.12 35.29
N ALA A 326 -6.33 21.55 36.05
CA ALA A 326 -4.94 21.24 35.76
C ALA A 326 -4.63 19.74 35.86
N PHE A 327 -5.19 19.04 36.86
CA PHE A 327 -5.05 17.59 37.00
C PHE A 327 -5.64 16.86 35.79
N ASN A 328 -6.83 17.25 35.36
CA ASN A 328 -7.45 16.68 34.15
C ASN A 328 -6.64 16.96 32.88
N SER A 329 -6.00 18.14 32.79
CA SER A 329 -5.14 18.49 31.65
C SER A 329 -3.86 17.63 31.61
N VAL A 330 -3.24 17.36 32.77
CA VAL A 330 -2.06 16.46 32.85
C VAL A 330 -2.45 15.03 32.49
N THR A 331 -3.51 14.49 33.10
CA THR A 331 -3.96 13.12 32.85
C THR A 331 -4.45 12.94 31.43
N GLY A 332 -5.18 13.91 30.85
CA GLY A 332 -5.60 13.92 29.46
C GLY A 332 -4.43 13.98 28.47
N SER A 333 -3.42 14.80 28.76
CA SER A 333 -2.20 14.85 27.92
C SER A 333 -1.40 13.56 27.99
N LEU A 334 -1.24 12.96 29.15
CA LEU A 334 -0.60 11.64 29.31
C LEU A 334 -1.38 10.52 28.63
N ALA A 335 -2.71 10.66 28.53
CA ALA A 335 -3.58 9.71 27.83
C ALA A 335 -3.19 9.53 26.36
N PHE A 336 -2.59 10.53 25.73
CA PHE A 336 -2.11 10.46 24.36
C PHE A 336 -1.21 9.23 24.12
N PHE A 337 -0.31 8.89 25.03
CA PHE A 337 0.65 7.81 24.81
C PHE A 337 0.00 6.43 24.62
N TRP A 338 -1.08 6.13 25.34
CA TRP A 338 -1.77 4.85 25.12
C TRP A 338 -2.81 4.92 24.00
N GLN A 339 -3.42 6.09 23.76
CA GLN A 339 -4.33 6.28 22.65
C GLN A 339 -3.61 6.28 21.30
N ALA A 340 -2.37 6.80 21.24
CA ALA A 340 -1.53 6.80 20.05
C ALA A 340 -0.88 5.44 19.75
N TYR A 341 -0.86 4.50 20.70
CA TYR A 341 -0.18 3.21 20.53
C TYR A 341 -0.71 2.39 19.31
N PRO A 342 -2.02 2.23 19.08
CA PRO A 342 -2.52 1.57 17.88
C PRO A 342 -2.08 2.30 16.60
N GLY A 343 -2.16 3.63 16.59
CA GLY A 343 -1.71 4.46 15.46
C GLY A 343 -0.21 4.29 15.19
N PHE A 344 0.63 4.21 16.24
CA PHE A 344 2.06 3.93 16.08
C PHE A 344 2.32 2.56 15.46
N THR A 345 1.54 1.54 15.86
CA THR A 345 1.66 0.18 15.31
C THR A 345 1.27 0.16 13.82
N SER A 346 0.18 0.84 13.44
CA SER A 346 -0.24 0.99 12.05
C SER A 346 0.79 1.74 11.23
N TRP A 347 1.23 2.89 11.72
CA TRP A 347 2.29 3.69 11.10
C TRP A 347 3.58 2.89 10.83
N ARG A 348 3.99 2.06 11.80
CA ARG A 348 5.17 1.18 11.63
C ARG A 348 4.96 0.15 10.53
N ALA A 349 3.76 -0.43 10.43
CA ALA A 349 3.43 -1.39 9.38
C ALA A 349 3.43 -0.73 8.00
N GLU A 350 2.80 0.44 7.86
CA GLU A 350 2.77 1.23 6.63
C GLU A 350 4.18 1.66 6.20
N ALA A 351 4.96 2.20 7.14
CA ALA A 351 6.35 2.57 6.91
C ALA A 351 7.18 1.37 6.42
N ASN A 352 6.99 0.18 6.98
CA ASN A 352 7.72 -1.02 6.57
C ASN A 352 7.32 -1.45 5.16
N ARG A 353 6.01 -1.45 4.80
CA ARG A 353 5.56 -1.78 3.44
C ARG A 353 6.10 -0.80 2.39
N LEU A 354 6.11 0.50 2.69
CA LEU A 354 6.69 1.52 1.81
C LEU A 354 8.22 1.40 1.70
N ARG A 355 8.92 1.05 2.77
CA ARG A 355 10.37 0.79 2.76
C ARG A 355 10.73 -0.44 1.93
N GLU A 356 9.93 -1.49 2.05
CA GLU A 356 10.06 -2.71 1.24
C GLU A 356 9.88 -2.38 -0.24
N PHE A 357 8.81 -1.63 -0.59
CA PHE A 357 8.58 -1.16 -1.95
C PHE A 357 9.78 -0.33 -2.48
N LEU A 358 10.28 0.61 -1.68
CA LEU A 358 11.42 1.42 -2.06
C LEU A 358 12.68 0.58 -2.28
N HIS A 359 12.93 -0.39 -1.41
CA HIS A 359 14.06 -1.31 -1.52
C HIS A 359 14.01 -2.12 -2.82
N VAL A 360 12.86 -2.72 -3.11
CA VAL A 360 12.66 -3.51 -4.32
C VAL A 360 12.75 -2.63 -5.57
N SER A 361 12.16 -1.43 -5.56
CA SER A 361 12.19 -0.52 -6.72
C SER A 361 13.58 0.05 -7.04
N GLU A 362 14.48 0.13 -6.04
CA GLU A 362 15.84 0.63 -6.20
C GLU A 362 16.87 -0.48 -6.48
N HIS A 363 16.48 -1.74 -6.34
CA HIS A 363 17.37 -2.85 -6.64
C HIS A 363 17.55 -2.98 -8.15
N ASP A 364 18.80 -3.10 -8.59
CA ASP A 364 19.07 -3.33 -10.00
C ASP A 364 18.56 -4.72 -10.41
N PRO A 365 17.88 -4.81 -11.55
CA PRO A 365 17.35 -6.08 -12.02
C PRO A 365 18.49 -7.05 -12.30
N ARG A 366 18.33 -8.30 -11.89
CA ARG A 366 19.19 -9.40 -12.34
C ARG A 366 19.14 -9.46 -13.87
N GLN A 367 20.27 -9.61 -14.51
CA GLN A 367 20.37 -9.73 -15.96
C GLN A 367 21.47 -10.76 -16.29
N ASP A 368 21.04 -12.01 -16.41
CA ASP A 368 21.96 -13.13 -16.69
C ASP A 368 22.23 -13.27 -18.21
N ILE A 369 21.25 -12.85 -19.06
CA ILE A 369 21.36 -12.84 -20.52
C ILE A 369 22.04 -11.54 -20.95
N ALA A 370 23.17 -11.64 -21.70
CA ALA A 370 23.85 -10.47 -22.22
C ALA A 370 23.05 -9.83 -23.37
N LEU A 371 22.66 -8.54 -23.21
CA LEU A 371 21.93 -7.79 -24.22
C LEU A 371 22.83 -6.74 -24.86
N HIS A 372 23.04 -6.83 -26.19
CA HIS A 372 23.86 -5.90 -26.96
C HIS A 372 23.00 -5.15 -27.98
N GLU A 373 23.36 -3.90 -28.21
CA GLU A 373 22.69 -3.05 -29.19
C GLU A 373 23.34 -3.22 -30.57
N SER A 374 22.56 -3.52 -31.59
CA SER A 374 22.97 -3.58 -32.99
C SER A 374 22.98 -2.20 -33.62
N ARG A 375 24.09 -1.84 -34.27
CA ARG A 375 24.18 -0.65 -35.12
C ARG A 375 23.66 -0.90 -36.53
N THR A 376 23.60 -2.15 -36.97
CA THR A 376 23.21 -2.56 -38.33
C THR A 376 21.73 -2.91 -38.45
N GLY A 377 20.92 -2.80 -37.36
CA GLY A 377 19.53 -3.19 -37.34
C GLY A 377 19.29 -4.71 -37.32
N ALA A 378 20.35 -5.52 -37.20
CA ALA A 378 20.23 -6.97 -37.12
C ALA A 378 19.71 -7.43 -35.77
N VAL A 379 18.97 -8.57 -35.75
CA VAL A 379 18.54 -9.28 -34.57
C VAL A 379 19.21 -10.64 -34.52
N ALA A 380 19.92 -10.96 -33.43
CA ALA A 380 20.60 -12.23 -33.31
C ALA A 380 20.51 -12.80 -31.88
N ALA A 381 20.60 -14.10 -31.78
CA ALA A 381 20.80 -14.79 -30.52
C ALA A 381 21.85 -15.89 -30.68
N SER A 382 22.75 -16.02 -29.72
CA SER A 382 23.79 -17.06 -29.70
C SER A 382 23.93 -17.66 -28.30
N GLY A 383 23.97 -18.99 -28.24
CA GLY A 383 24.10 -19.78 -27.03
C GLY A 383 22.97 -19.52 -26.03
N LEU A 384 21.75 -19.14 -26.50
CA LEU A 384 20.68 -18.68 -25.64
C LEU A 384 19.93 -19.85 -25.01
N VAL A 385 20.05 -19.96 -23.69
CA VAL A 385 19.27 -20.89 -22.86
C VAL A 385 18.34 -20.07 -21.96
N LEU A 386 17.05 -20.22 -22.15
CA LEU A 386 16.02 -19.58 -21.34
C LEU A 386 15.73 -20.44 -20.11
N ARG A 387 15.77 -19.81 -18.94
CA ARG A 387 15.44 -20.46 -17.65
C ARG A 387 14.24 -19.79 -17.03
N ASP A 388 13.62 -20.42 -16.04
CA ASP A 388 12.65 -19.77 -15.16
C ASP A 388 13.33 -19.09 -13.96
N ALA A 389 12.52 -18.48 -13.07
CA ALA A 389 13.05 -17.82 -11.87
C ALA A 389 13.67 -18.81 -10.85
N SER A 390 13.30 -20.09 -10.91
CA SER A 390 13.86 -21.18 -10.09
C SER A 390 15.21 -21.71 -10.65
N GLY A 391 15.53 -21.36 -11.88
CA GLY A 391 16.75 -21.82 -12.57
C GLY A 391 16.53 -23.03 -13.49
N ASP A 392 15.31 -23.56 -13.57
CA ASP A 392 14.98 -24.68 -14.44
C ASP A 392 14.99 -24.24 -15.90
N THR A 393 15.53 -25.11 -16.80
CA THR A 393 15.62 -24.79 -18.21
C THR A 393 14.24 -24.89 -18.88
N LEU A 394 13.78 -23.76 -19.42
CA LEU A 394 12.53 -23.68 -20.20
C LEU A 394 12.75 -24.07 -21.66
N SER A 395 13.82 -23.56 -22.27
CA SER A 395 14.12 -23.81 -23.68
C SER A 395 15.56 -23.49 -24.04
N ARG A 396 16.10 -24.22 -25.00
CA ARG A 396 17.36 -23.90 -25.70
C ARG A 396 17.04 -23.34 -27.07
N VAL A 397 17.34 -22.06 -27.29
CA VAL A 397 17.05 -21.38 -28.55
C VAL A 397 18.14 -21.68 -29.55
N PRO A 398 17.80 -22.13 -30.77
CA PRO A 398 18.80 -22.27 -31.83
C PRO A 398 19.48 -20.93 -32.13
N ASP A 399 20.75 -20.94 -32.42
CA ASP A 399 21.49 -19.74 -32.84
C ASP A 399 20.92 -19.20 -34.16
N PHE A 400 20.65 -17.91 -34.20
CA PHE A 400 20.13 -17.25 -35.38
C PHE A 400 20.68 -15.84 -35.56
N VAL A 401 20.72 -15.40 -36.81
CA VAL A 401 21.02 -14.03 -37.21
C VAL A 401 20.02 -13.62 -38.27
N LEU A 402 19.23 -12.59 -37.95
CA LEU A 402 18.28 -11.97 -38.87
C LEU A 402 18.80 -10.60 -39.28
N LEU A 403 19.14 -10.43 -40.54
CA LEU A 403 19.59 -9.14 -41.06
C LEU A 403 18.44 -8.13 -41.15
N ALA A 404 18.76 -6.84 -41.15
CA ALA A 404 17.78 -5.78 -41.32
C ALA A 404 16.92 -5.98 -42.59
N GLY A 405 15.63 -5.73 -42.49
CA GLY A 405 14.66 -5.89 -43.58
C GLY A 405 14.21 -7.33 -43.84
N ARG A 406 14.76 -8.33 -43.14
CA ARG A 406 14.36 -9.73 -43.28
C ARG A 406 13.21 -10.10 -42.34
N ARG A 407 12.43 -11.10 -42.74
CA ARG A 407 11.24 -11.56 -42.02
C ARG A 407 11.43 -13.00 -41.57
N CYS A 408 11.23 -13.26 -40.26
CA CYS A 408 11.43 -14.56 -39.66
C CYS A 408 10.15 -15.03 -38.98
N LEU A 409 9.70 -16.26 -39.28
CA LEU A 409 8.62 -16.92 -38.61
C LEU A 409 9.14 -17.90 -37.55
N VAL A 410 8.88 -17.65 -36.29
CA VAL A 410 9.22 -18.50 -35.15
C VAL A 410 8.12 -19.57 -34.98
N ARG A 411 8.49 -20.83 -35.11
CA ARG A 411 7.58 -21.98 -35.05
C ARG A 411 7.95 -22.92 -33.93
N GLY A 412 7.01 -23.67 -33.44
CA GLY A 412 7.19 -24.69 -32.39
C GLY A 412 5.89 -25.00 -31.66
N ARG A 413 5.90 -26.07 -30.87
CA ARG A 413 4.73 -26.48 -30.07
C ARG A 413 4.36 -25.42 -29.05
N SER A 414 3.10 -25.42 -28.59
CA SER A 414 2.70 -24.56 -27.48
C SER A 414 3.53 -24.90 -26.23
N GLY A 415 3.95 -23.88 -25.48
CA GLY A 415 4.74 -24.06 -24.26
C GLY A 415 6.26 -24.27 -24.47
N CYS A 416 6.79 -24.27 -25.72
CA CYS A 416 8.23 -24.44 -25.97
C CYS A 416 9.09 -23.19 -25.72
N GLY A 417 8.53 -22.07 -25.23
CA GLY A 417 9.30 -20.87 -24.87
C GLY A 417 9.32 -19.75 -25.91
N LYS A 418 8.50 -19.78 -26.99
CA LYS A 418 8.46 -18.74 -28.04
C LYS A 418 8.18 -17.33 -27.49
N SER A 419 7.14 -17.18 -26.70
CA SER A 419 6.82 -15.88 -26.06
C SER A 419 7.89 -15.47 -25.04
N THR A 420 8.56 -16.45 -24.41
CA THR A 420 9.69 -16.17 -23.51
C THR A 420 10.90 -15.65 -24.30
N LEU A 421 11.15 -16.17 -25.51
CA LEU A 421 12.16 -15.60 -26.40
C LEU A 421 11.84 -14.14 -26.73
N LEU A 422 10.61 -13.81 -27.11
CA LEU A 422 10.23 -12.42 -27.42
C LEU A 422 10.40 -11.51 -26.18
N ARG A 423 10.08 -12.01 -24.99
CA ARG A 423 10.34 -11.27 -23.74
C ARG A 423 11.84 -11.07 -23.49
N ALA A 424 12.67 -12.08 -23.78
CA ALA A 424 14.13 -11.97 -23.67
C ALA A 424 14.69 -10.97 -24.69
N LEU A 425 14.22 -11.01 -25.94
CA LEU A 425 14.54 -10.02 -26.99
C LEU A 425 14.09 -8.61 -26.59
N ALA A 426 12.97 -8.46 -25.87
CA ALA A 426 12.51 -7.20 -25.31
C ALA A 426 13.34 -6.71 -24.10
N GLY A 427 14.20 -7.55 -23.52
CA GLY A 427 14.90 -7.27 -22.27
C GLY A 427 14.03 -7.39 -21.03
N LEU A 428 12.86 -8.04 -21.16
CA LEU A 428 11.89 -8.25 -20.08
C LEU A 428 12.07 -9.59 -19.37
N TRP A 429 12.91 -10.49 -19.90
CA TRP A 429 13.21 -11.81 -19.33
C TRP A 429 14.70 -11.93 -19.06
N PRO A 430 15.15 -11.85 -17.82
CA PRO A 430 16.56 -11.82 -17.48
C PRO A 430 17.16 -13.21 -17.22
N TYR A 431 16.32 -14.24 -17.01
CA TYR A 431 16.77 -15.55 -16.55
C TYR A 431 17.26 -16.41 -17.69
N GLY A 432 18.53 -16.81 -17.64
CA GLY A 432 19.13 -17.68 -18.65
C GLY A 432 20.61 -17.43 -18.88
N GLU A 433 21.09 -17.89 -20.01
CA GLU A 433 22.46 -17.73 -20.44
C GLU A 433 22.49 -17.38 -21.93
N GLY A 434 23.57 -16.80 -22.39
CA GLY A 434 23.77 -16.48 -23.82
C GLY A 434 23.72 -14.98 -24.11
N THR A 435 23.73 -14.67 -25.40
CA THR A 435 23.83 -13.29 -25.88
C THR A 435 22.73 -12.99 -26.89
N ILE A 436 22.10 -11.84 -26.71
CA ILE A 436 21.11 -11.27 -27.63
C ILE A 436 21.66 -9.97 -28.21
N VAL A 437 21.52 -9.81 -29.52
CA VAL A 437 21.79 -8.57 -30.23
C VAL A 437 20.49 -8.06 -30.85
N ARG A 438 20.13 -6.81 -30.61
CA ARG A 438 18.92 -6.18 -31.16
C ARG A 438 19.15 -4.70 -31.47
N PRO A 439 18.35 -4.06 -32.35
CA PRO A 439 18.40 -2.62 -32.56
C PRO A 439 18.14 -1.84 -31.30
N ALA A 440 18.87 -0.74 -31.06
CA ALA A 440 18.71 0.15 -29.90
C ALA A 440 17.40 0.94 -29.95
N ALA A 441 16.95 1.32 -31.15
CA ALA A 441 15.78 2.15 -31.36
C ALA A 441 14.93 1.64 -32.55
N GLY A 442 13.70 2.16 -32.68
CA GLY A 442 12.81 1.78 -33.77
C GLY A 442 12.25 0.37 -33.67
N THR A 443 12.22 -0.20 -32.47
CA THR A 443 11.70 -1.56 -32.21
C THR A 443 10.29 -1.48 -31.61
N PHE A 444 9.36 -2.30 -32.13
CA PHE A 444 7.99 -2.39 -31.62
C PHE A 444 7.65 -3.86 -31.30
N PHE A 445 7.11 -4.08 -30.10
CA PHE A 445 6.66 -5.41 -29.65
C PHE A 445 5.13 -5.42 -29.55
N LEU A 446 4.50 -6.35 -30.24
CA LEU A 446 3.07 -6.57 -30.22
C LEU A 446 2.76 -7.87 -29.46
N PRO A 447 2.24 -7.80 -28.24
CA PRO A 447 1.96 -8.98 -27.43
C PRO A 447 0.68 -9.68 -27.89
N GLN A 448 0.50 -10.94 -27.50
CA GLN A 448 -0.67 -11.76 -27.78
C GLN A 448 -1.99 -11.11 -27.33
N ARG A 449 -2.00 -10.47 -26.13
CA ARG A 449 -3.12 -9.66 -25.64
C ARG A 449 -2.80 -8.20 -25.80
N SER A 450 -3.61 -7.50 -26.58
CA SER A 450 -3.43 -6.08 -26.82
C SER A 450 -3.93 -5.26 -25.63
N TYR A 451 -3.08 -4.38 -25.10
CA TYR A 451 -3.49 -3.40 -24.11
C TYR A 451 -4.23 -2.24 -24.77
N ILE A 452 -5.46 -2.00 -24.37
CA ILE A 452 -6.28 -0.86 -24.80
C ILE A 452 -6.41 0.09 -23.60
N PRO A 453 -5.74 1.27 -23.63
CA PRO A 453 -5.85 2.24 -22.56
C PRO A 453 -7.26 2.81 -22.46
N PRO A 454 -7.71 3.21 -21.25
CA PRO A 454 -8.95 3.96 -21.08
C PRO A 454 -8.83 5.36 -21.74
N GLY A 455 -9.95 5.91 -22.19
CA GLY A 455 -10.03 7.22 -22.84
C GLY A 455 -10.59 7.16 -24.25
N SER A 456 -10.16 8.07 -25.14
CA SER A 456 -10.65 8.12 -26.52
C SER A 456 -10.07 6.98 -27.36
N LEU A 457 -10.80 6.62 -28.44
CA LEU A 457 -10.29 5.64 -29.42
C LEU A 457 -8.98 6.13 -30.05
N LYS A 458 -8.83 7.43 -30.27
CA LYS A 458 -7.59 8.02 -30.76
C LYS A 458 -6.42 7.72 -29.83
N ALA A 459 -6.59 7.90 -28.51
CA ALA A 459 -5.57 7.54 -27.53
C ALA A 459 -5.24 6.03 -27.56
N ALA A 460 -6.24 5.19 -27.80
CA ALA A 460 -6.03 3.76 -27.99
C ALA A 460 -5.20 3.43 -29.25
N VAL A 461 -5.41 4.11 -30.36
CA VAL A 461 -4.69 3.89 -31.62
C VAL A 461 -3.27 4.48 -31.58
N THR A 462 -3.05 5.62 -30.93
CA THR A 462 -1.75 6.32 -30.90
C THR A 462 -0.80 5.82 -29.81
N TYR A 463 -1.30 5.02 -28.85
CA TYR A 463 -0.49 4.49 -27.74
C TYR A 463 0.79 3.79 -28.25
N PRO A 464 1.98 4.01 -27.64
CA PRO A 464 2.24 4.73 -26.38
C PRO A 464 2.46 6.25 -26.54
N ARG A 465 2.31 6.82 -27.74
CA ARG A 465 2.43 8.27 -27.95
C ARG A 465 1.14 8.98 -27.57
N ASP A 466 1.25 10.28 -27.32
CA ASP A 466 0.08 11.12 -27.04
C ASP A 466 -0.86 11.22 -28.27
N ALA A 467 -2.16 11.36 -28.03
CA ALA A 467 -3.14 11.46 -29.09
C ALA A 467 -2.91 12.67 -30.02
N SER A 468 -2.28 13.73 -29.54
CA SER A 468 -1.91 14.92 -30.33
C SER A 468 -0.73 14.70 -31.28
N ALA A 469 0.03 13.61 -31.14
CA ALA A 469 1.22 13.33 -31.94
C ALA A 469 0.90 13.01 -33.42
N TYR A 470 -0.37 12.67 -33.72
CA TYR A 470 -0.80 12.28 -35.06
C TYR A 470 -2.08 12.99 -35.46
N PRO A 471 -2.23 13.37 -36.76
CA PRO A 471 -3.46 13.98 -37.28
C PRO A 471 -4.59 12.95 -37.30
N ASP A 472 -5.84 13.44 -37.17
CA ASP A 472 -7.04 12.58 -37.17
C ASP A 472 -7.19 11.82 -38.49
N SER A 473 -6.92 12.50 -39.61
CA SER A 473 -6.98 11.91 -40.97
C SER A 473 -6.08 10.67 -41.14
N GLU A 474 -4.91 10.65 -40.50
CA GLU A 474 -4.00 9.52 -40.54
C GLU A 474 -4.51 8.36 -39.69
N CYS A 475 -5.04 8.67 -38.50
CA CYS A 475 -5.66 7.67 -37.62
C CYS A 475 -6.91 7.05 -38.28
N GLU A 476 -7.76 7.84 -38.89
CA GLU A 476 -8.97 7.39 -39.60
C GLU A 476 -8.59 6.52 -40.82
N ALA A 477 -7.64 6.95 -41.64
CA ALA A 477 -7.15 6.19 -42.77
C ALA A 477 -6.61 4.79 -42.36
N LEU A 478 -5.87 4.72 -41.23
CA LEU A 478 -5.37 3.45 -40.70
C LEU A 478 -6.47 2.58 -40.11
N LEU A 479 -7.47 3.16 -39.45
CA LEU A 479 -8.64 2.39 -39.01
C LEU A 479 -9.37 1.78 -40.20
N HIS A 480 -9.57 2.53 -41.29
CA HIS A 480 -10.15 2.00 -42.51
C HIS A 480 -9.31 0.88 -43.13
N ALA A 481 -7.99 1.06 -43.22
CA ALA A 481 -7.08 0.08 -43.78
C ALA A 481 -7.02 -1.23 -42.95
N CYS A 482 -7.16 -1.13 -41.63
CA CYS A 482 -7.21 -2.28 -40.72
C CYS A 482 -8.59 -2.92 -40.59
N GLY A 483 -9.60 -2.51 -41.39
CA GLY A 483 -10.95 -3.06 -41.34
C GLY A 483 -11.78 -2.63 -40.13
N LEU A 484 -11.48 -1.43 -39.59
CA LEU A 484 -12.19 -0.81 -38.46
C LEU A 484 -12.98 0.44 -38.89
N SER A 485 -13.46 0.47 -40.13
CA SER A 485 -14.16 1.63 -40.72
C SER A 485 -15.34 2.13 -39.89
N ALA A 486 -16.08 1.21 -39.25
CA ALA A 486 -17.22 1.56 -38.40
C ALA A 486 -16.83 2.39 -37.16
N TYR A 487 -15.58 2.34 -36.75
CA TYR A 487 -15.08 3.06 -35.58
C TYR A 487 -14.40 4.40 -35.92
N ALA A 488 -14.05 4.66 -37.16
CA ALA A 488 -13.41 5.91 -37.57
C ALA A 488 -14.21 7.17 -37.14
N PRO A 489 -15.55 7.24 -37.26
CA PRO A 489 -16.31 8.39 -36.76
C PRO A 489 -16.31 8.54 -35.24
N LEU A 490 -15.88 7.52 -34.50
CA LEU A 490 -15.86 7.47 -33.04
C LEU A 490 -14.45 7.76 -32.45
N LEU A 491 -13.53 8.30 -33.25
CA LEU A 491 -12.14 8.50 -32.91
C LEU A 491 -11.94 9.29 -31.59
N HIS A 492 -12.79 10.29 -31.33
CA HIS A 492 -12.72 11.13 -30.13
C HIS A 492 -13.66 10.69 -29.00
N VAL A 493 -14.44 9.64 -29.21
CA VAL A 493 -15.36 9.14 -28.17
C VAL A 493 -14.59 8.48 -27.05
N GLU A 494 -14.83 8.93 -25.83
CA GLU A 494 -14.32 8.31 -24.61
C GLU A 494 -15.21 7.14 -24.20
N ASP A 495 -14.62 5.96 -24.11
CA ASP A 495 -15.33 4.73 -23.72
C ASP A 495 -14.35 3.70 -23.12
N ARG A 496 -14.90 2.61 -22.57
CA ARG A 496 -14.13 1.42 -22.19
C ARG A 496 -13.88 0.54 -23.42
N TRP A 497 -13.05 1.03 -24.33
CA TRP A 497 -12.75 0.36 -25.59
C TRP A 497 -12.24 -1.05 -25.43
N SER A 498 -11.57 -1.38 -24.31
CA SER A 498 -11.12 -2.74 -24.00
C SER A 498 -12.26 -3.76 -23.82
N THR A 499 -13.46 -3.30 -23.44
CA THR A 499 -14.67 -4.16 -23.29
C THR A 499 -15.63 -4.05 -24.46
N ARG A 500 -15.59 -2.93 -25.21
CA ARG A 500 -16.43 -2.68 -26.35
C ARG A 500 -15.94 -3.36 -27.62
N LEU A 501 -14.62 -3.40 -27.82
CA LEU A 501 -14.00 -4.05 -28.97
C LEU A 501 -13.91 -5.57 -28.72
N SER A 502 -14.29 -6.37 -29.73
CA SER A 502 -14.02 -7.80 -29.77
C SER A 502 -12.51 -8.08 -29.77
N GLY A 503 -12.09 -9.30 -29.44
CA GLY A 503 -10.67 -9.66 -29.43
C GLY A 503 -9.99 -9.44 -30.79
N GLY A 504 -10.67 -9.72 -31.89
CA GLY A 504 -10.17 -9.45 -33.25
C GLY A 504 -10.03 -7.97 -33.55
N GLU A 505 -10.99 -7.12 -33.14
CA GLU A 505 -10.91 -5.67 -33.31
C GLU A 505 -9.78 -5.05 -32.46
N GLN A 506 -9.55 -5.55 -31.24
CA GLN A 506 -8.41 -5.14 -30.42
C GLN A 506 -7.09 -5.46 -31.11
N GLN A 507 -6.96 -6.63 -31.75
CA GLN A 507 -5.79 -7.02 -32.53
C GLN A 507 -5.61 -6.11 -33.75
N ARG A 508 -6.69 -5.72 -34.45
CA ARG A 508 -6.65 -4.76 -35.57
C ARG A 508 -6.22 -3.36 -35.11
N VAL A 509 -6.66 -2.86 -33.95
CA VAL A 509 -6.18 -1.62 -33.33
C VAL A 509 -4.68 -1.69 -33.04
N ALA A 510 -4.22 -2.85 -32.56
CA ALA A 510 -2.80 -3.04 -32.28
C ALA A 510 -1.93 -3.05 -33.56
N PHE A 511 -2.44 -3.58 -34.68
CA PHE A 511 -1.79 -3.44 -35.98
C PHE A 511 -1.78 -2.01 -36.49
N ALA A 512 -2.86 -1.25 -36.31
CA ALA A 512 -2.91 0.17 -36.64
C ALA A 512 -1.81 0.96 -35.90
N ARG A 513 -1.51 0.62 -34.63
CA ARG A 513 -0.40 1.22 -33.87
C ARG A 513 0.96 0.96 -34.50
N VAL A 514 1.22 -0.28 -34.94
CA VAL A 514 2.49 -0.62 -35.61
C VAL A 514 2.64 0.20 -36.89
N LEU A 515 1.58 0.27 -37.69
CA LEU A 515 1.58 1.03 -38.94
C LEU A 515 1.76 2.54 -38.72
N LEU A 516 1.19 3.06 -37.64
CA LEU A 516 1.32 4.46 -37.26
C LEU A 516 2.73 4.79 -36.74
N ALA A 517 3.31 3.89 -35.95
CA ALA A 517 4.64 4.07 -35.38
C ALA A 517 5.79 3.88 -36.37
N GLN A 518 5.55 3.19 -37.50
CA GLN A 518 6.50 2.89 -38.56
C GLN A 518 7.89 2.40 -38.07
N PRO A 519 7.94 1.35 -37.22
CA PRO A 519 9.21 0.89 -36.66
C PRO A 519 10.09 0.20 -37.71
N SER A 520 11.41 0.24 -37.48
CA SER A 520 12.38 -0.52 -38.27
C SER A 520 12.40 -2.01 -37.95
N THR A 521 11.94 -2.39 -36.76
CA THR A 521 11.89 -3.79 -36.31
C THR A 521 10.60 -4.05 -35.56
N VAL A 522 9.88 -5.10 -35.93
CA VAL A 522 8.58 -5.49 -35.34
C VAL A 522 8.67 -6.93 -34.81
N PHE A 523 8.27 -7.11 -33.58
CA PHE A 523 8.09 -8.42 -32.95
C PHE A 523 6.61 -8.67 -32.69
N LEU A 524 6.08 -9.77 -33.23
CA LEU A 524 4.65 -10.13 -33.19
C LEU A 524 4.48 -11.45 -32.45
N ASP A 525 3.78 -11.44 -31.29
CA ASP A 525 3.52 -12.64 -30.48
C ASP A 525 2.05 -13.08 -30.62
N GLU A 526 1.77 -14.00 -31.52
CA GLU A 526 0.42 -14.54 -31.77
C GLU A 526 -0.69 -13.47 -31.87
N CYS A 527 -0.33 -12.29 -32.31
CA CYS A 527 -1.15 -11.07 -32.26
C CYS A 527 -2.31 -11.07 -33.27
N THR A 528 -2.49 -12.13 -34.05
CA THR A 528 -3.57 -12.37 -35.01
C THR A 528 -4.41 -13.61 -34.67
N SER A 529 -4.21 -14.19 -33.49
CA SER A 529 -4.85 -15.46 -33.10
C SER A 529 -6.39 -15.39 -33.01
N ALA A 530 -6.97 -14.20 -32.74
CA ALA A 530 -8.40 -13.97 -32.70
C ALA A 530 -9.04 -13.61 -34.06
N LEU A 531 -8.24 -13.58 -35.13
CA LEU A 531 -8.68 -13.26 -36.49
C LEU A 531 -8.92 -14.53 -37.32
N ASP A 532 -9.79 -14.43 -38.29
CA ASP A 532 -9.92 -15.44 -39.34
C ASP A 532 -8.71 -15.40 -40.30
N SER A 533 -8.50 -16.46 -41.06
CA SER A 533 -7.33 -16.60 -41.93
C SER A 533 -7.25 -15.53 -43.03
N GLN A 534 -8.40 -15.05 -43.53
CA GLN A 534 -8.43 -14.02 -44.55
C GLN A 534 -8.01 -12.66 -43.97
N SER A 535 -8.59 -12.27 -42.86
CA SER A 535 -8.25 -11.04 -42.12
C SER A 535 -6.77 -11.01 -41.69
N GLU A 536 -6.24 -12.15 -41.28
CA GLU A 536 -4.83 -12.27 -40.92
C GLU A 536 -3.93 -12.00 -42.13
N LYS A 537 -4.21 -12.61 -43.29
CA LYS A 537 -3.46 -12.37 -44.54
C LYS A 537 -3.51 -10.90 -44.98
N GLU A 538 -4.69 -10.28 -44.89
CA GLU A 538 -4.85 -8.87 -45.23
C GLU A 538 -3.99 -7.94 -44.35
N LEU A 539 -3.98 -8.18 -43.03
CA LEU A 539 -3.16 -7.38 -42.12
C LEU A 539 -1.65 -7.61 -42.32
N TYR A 540 -1.21 -8.85 -42.56
CA TYR A 540 0.20 -9.12 -42.90
C TYR A 540 0.58 -8.53 -44.24
N GLY A 541 -0.29 -8.59 -45.25
CA GLY A 541 -0.12 -7.93 -46.54
C GLY A 541 0.06 -6.40 -46.38
N LEU A 542 -0.84 -5.77 -45.63
CA LEU A 542 -0.80 -4.37 -45.32
C LEU A 542 0.47 -3.97 -44.54
N LEU A 543 0.92 -4.79 -43.59
CA LEU A 543 2.15 -4.57 -42.84
C LEU A 543 3.36 -4.54 -43.78
N ILE A 544 3.45 -5.52 -44.70
CA ILE A 544 4.58 -5.63 -45.63
C ILE A 544 4.56 -4.52 -46.65
N GLU A 545 3.39 -4.15 -47.17
CA GLU A 545 3.21 -3.06 -48.11
C GLU A 545 3.64 -1.70 -47.49
N ARG A 546 3.22 -1.43 -46.28
CA ARG A 546 3.47 -0.16 -45.58
C ARG A 546 4.88 -0.09 -44.99
N LEU A 547 5.48 -1.23 -44.62
CA LEU A 547 6.76 -1.33 -43.97
C LEU A 547 7.70 -2.33 -44.70
N PRO A 548 8.02 -2.09 -46.00
CA PRO A 548 8.78 -3.06 -46.82
C PRO A 548 10.20 -3.33 -46.33
N GLN A 549 10.81 -2.36 -45.63
CA GLN A 549 12.15 -2.43 -45.10
C GLN A 549 12.22 -2.87 -43.64
N ALA A 550 11.07 -3.09 -42.98
CA ALA A 550 11.06 -3.50 -41.57
C ALA A 550 11.52 -4.95 -41.39
N THR A 551 12.33 -5.17 -40.37
CA THR A 551 12.63 -6.50 -39.89
C THR A 551 11.42 -7.01 -39.11
N VAL A 552 10.89 -8.19 -39.47
CA VAL A 552 9.69 -8.73 -38.80
C VAL A 552 10.01 -10.10 -38.20
N VAL A 553 9.74 -10.26 -36.91
CA VAL A 553 9.83 -11.54 -36.20
C VAL A 553 8.46 -11.89 -35.69
N SER A 554 7.83 -12.89 -36.27
CA SER A 554 6.48 -13.32 -35.91
C SER A 554 6.50 -14.68 -35.22
N VAL A 555 5.80 -14.80 -34.11
CA VAL A 555 5.42 -16.08 -33.52
C VAL A 555 3.99 -16.38 -33.99
N ALA A 556 3.80 -17.46 -34.74
CA ALA A 556 2.48 -17.88 -35.19
C ALA A 556 2.42 -19.39 -35.45
N HIS A 557 1.19 -19.93 -35.47
CA HIS A 557 0.93 -21.34 -35.64
C HIS A 557 0.43 -21.70 -37.05
N ARG A 558 -0.12 -20.72 -37.79
CA ARG A 558 -0.75 -20.95 -39.10
C ARG A 558 0.30 -21.02 -40.20
N LYS A 559 0.18 -22.06 -41.06
CA LYS A 559 1.11 -22.32 -42.13
C LYS A 559 1.05 -21.28 -43.26
N GLU A 560 -0.09 -20.63 -43.43
CA GLU A 560 -0.34 -19.61 -44.46
C GLU A 560 0.60 -18.40 -44.32
N LEU A 561 1.04 -18.12 -43.10
CA LEU A 561 1.98 -17.01 -42.83
C LEU A 561 3.40 -17.26 -43.34
N LEU A 562 3.75 -18.49 -43.73
CA LEU A 562 5.03 -18.78 -44.37
C LEU A 562 5.26 -17.96 -45.63
N ALA A 563 4.19 -17.65 -46.40
CA ALA A 563 4.29 -16.85 -47.60
C ALA A 563 4.73 -15.38 -47.35
N PHE A 564 4.64 -14.91 -46.12
CA PHE A 564 4.99 -13.55 -45.73
C PHE A 564 6.38 -13.44 -45.07
N HIS A 565 7.11 -14.56 -44.91
CA HIS A 565 8.40 -14.62 -44.21
C HIS A 565 9.45 -15.26 -45.07
N ASP A 566 10.69 -14.74 -44.96
CA ASP A 566 11.82 -15.18 -45.75
C ASP A 566 12.53 -16.41 -45.14
N THR A 567 12.45 -16.52 -43.80
CA THR A 567 13.11 -17.57 -43.01
C THR A 567 12.23 -18.09 -41.90
N THR A 568 12.52 -19.30 -41.42
CA THR A 568 11.85 -19.90 -40.25
C THR A 568 12.85 -20.23 -39.16
N LEU A 569 12.46 -20.02 -37.90
CA LEU A 569 13.17 -20.47 -36.72
C LEU A 569 12.32 -21.54 -36.03
N ASP A 570 12.74 -22.78 -36.15
CA ASP A 570 11.99 -23.88 -35.52
C ASP A 570 12.52 -24.16 -34.12
N PHE A 571 11.64 -24.04 -33.13
CA PHE A 571 11.97 -24.36 -31.75
C PHE A 571 11.93 -25.86 -31.50
N PRO A 572 12.92 -26.40 -30.79
CA PRO A 572 12.91 -27.81 -30.39
C PRO A 572 11.67 -28.12 -29.51
N ALA A 573 11.27 -29.36 -29.46
CA ALA A 573 10.26 -29.81 -28.53
C ALA A 573 10.69 -29.43 -27.09
N PRO A 574 9.74 -29.06 -26.20
CA PRO A 574 10.09 -28.79 -24.83
C PRO A 574 10.84 -29.99 -24.24
N ALA A 575 11.94 -29.74 -23.51
CA ALA A 575 12.61 -30.78 -22.76
C ALA A 575 11.56 -31.44 -21.85
N ALA A 576 11.50 -32.75 -21.86
CA ALA A 576 10.67 -33.46 -20.87
C ALA A 576 11.12 -32.98 -19.48
N PRO A 577 10.20 -32.69 -18.55
CA PRO A 577 10.60 -32.34 -17.20
C PRO A 577 11.50 -33.46 -16.70
N GLU A 578 12.76 -33.13 -16.41
CA GLU A 578 13.67 -34.04 -15.72
C GLU A 578 12.94 -34.41 -14.42
N ALA A 579 12.53 -35.69 -14.32
CA ALA A 579 11.95 -36.20 -13.10
C ALA A 579 12.92 -35.84 -11.98
N ARG A 580 12.48 -34.98 -11.04
CA ARG A 580 13.22 -34.77 -9.80
C ARG A 580 13.48 -36.18 -9.26
N GLN A 581 14.71 -36.67 -9.37
CA GLN A 581 15.17 -37.78 -8.56
C GLN A 581 15.14 -37.22 -7.12
N ASP A 582 14.02 -37.51 -6.46
CA ASP A 582 13.91 -37.33 -5.03
C ASP A 582 15.11 -38.07 -4.40
N ALA A 583 15.90 -37.33 -3.66
CA ALA A 583 16.88 -37.86 -2.73
C ALA A 583 16.13 -38.60 -1.61
N ALA A 584 15.62 -39.78 -1.95
CA ALA A 584 14.96 -40.74 -1.06
C ALA A 584 15.74 -42.06 -1.11
N ASP A 585 17.08 -41.98 -1.03
CA ASP A 585 17.89 -43.18 -0.90
C ASP A 585 19.11 -42.92 0.00
N GLU A 586 18.83 -42.62 1.27
CA GLU A 586 19.81 -42.75 2.36
C GLU A 586 19.11 -42.75 3.74
N THR A 587 18.16 -43.70 3.97
CA THR A 587 17.78 -44.13 5.35
C THR A 587 17.00 -45.45 5.34
N GLU A 588 17.43 -46.45 4.57
CA GLU A 588 17.04 -47.85 4.83
C GLU A 588 18.27 -48.69 5.12
N GLY A 589 18.71 -48.62 6.36
CA GLY A 589 19.81 -49.44 6.84
C GLY A 589 20.03 -49.34 8.33
N ALA A 590 19.05 -49.65 9.18
CA ALA A 590 19.25 -50.14 10.53
C ALA A 590 17.92 -50.23 11.32
N HIS A 591 17.25 -51.34 11.25
CA HIS A 591 16.67 -52.05 12.38
C HIS A 591 15.78 -53.20 11.90
N ALA A 592 16.42 -54.34 11.65
CA ALA A 592 15.75 -55.63 11.70
C ALA A 592 15.61 -56.03 13.16
N GLY A 593 14.41 -56.45 13.58
CA GLY A 593 14.26 -57.18 14.81
C GLY A 593 12.98 -56.88 15.59
N GLY A 594 11.99 -57.77 15.52
CA GLY A 594 11.00 -57.82 16.60
C GLY A 594 9.55 -58.06 16.19
N ARG A 595 9.22 -59.31 15.98
CA ARG A 595 7.89 -59.96 15.97
C ARG A 595 6.82 -59.28 16.86
N ALA A 596 5.58 -59.19 16.36
CA ALA A 596 4.51 -60.06 16.83
C ALA A 596 3.16 -59.68 16.16
N SER A 597 2.50 -60.68 15.64
CA SER A 597 1.14 -60.80 15.16
C SER A 597 0.08 -60.52 16.22
N VAL A 598 -1.08 -60.00 15.81
CA VAL A 598 -2.48 -60.26 16.23
C VAL A 598 -3.29 -59.17 15.50
N GLY A 599 -4.18 -59.37 14.56
CA GLY A 599 -5.30 -60.28 14.50
C GLY A 599 -6.60 -59.50 14.80
N THR A 600 -7.47 -59.46 13.80
CA THR A 600 -8.93 -59.41 13.93
C THR A 600 -9.66 -58.05 13.99
N GLN A 601 -10.31 -57.66 12.86
CA GLN A 601 -11.76 -57.56 12.59
C GLN A 601 -12.61 -56.43 13.18
N LEU A 602 -13.32 -55.76 12.25
CA LEU A 602 -14.74 -55.33 12.26
C LEU A 602 -15.20 -54.22 13.24
N CYS A 603 -15.55 -53.08 12.79
CA CYS A 603 -16.84 -52.56 12.34
C CYS A 603 -16.65 -51.17 11.77
#